data_53500913b3e5457fa276699d90439e0d
#
_entry.id   53500913b3e5457fa276699d90439e0d
#
_cell.length_a   1.000
_cell.length_b   1.000
_cell.length_c   1.000
_cell.angle_alpha   90.00
_cell.angle_beta   90.00
_cell.angle_gamma   90.00
#
_symmetry.space_group_name_H-M   'P 1'
#
loop_
_entity.id
_entity.type
_entity.pdbx_description
1 polymer ?
#
loop_
_entity_poly.entity_id
_entity_poly.type
_entity_poly.pdbx_seq_one_letter_code
_entity_poly.pdbx_strand_id
1 'polypeptide(L)' 'SPSIAAMTKLFDLTPAEARLATLLAAGQSVEDIAANLELSRETIRNRLKAVLAKTGTHRQAELVALMSRL' A
#
# COMPACT_ATOMS: atom_id res chain seq x y z
N SER A 1 -1.68 12.26 -8.45
CA SER A 1 -1.59 11.16 -7.51
C SER A 1 -2.34 9.94 -8.06
N PRO A 2 -1.88 8.73 -7.75
CA PRO A 2 -2.51 7.53 -8.28
C PRO A 2 -3.89 7.32 -7.66
N SER A 3 -4.84 6.88 -8.48
CA SER A 3 -6.16 6.55 -7.98
C SER A 3 -6.17 5.10 -7.47
N ILE A 4 -7.05 4.82 -6.52
CA ILE A 4 -7.25 3.47 -6.01
C ILE A 4 -7.68 2.55 -7.16
N ALA A 5 -8.54 3.04 -8.05
CA ALA A 5 -9.00 2.26 -9.20
C ALA A 5 -7.85 1.86 -10.12
N ALA A 6 -6.93 2.79 -10.41
CA ALA A 6 -5.77 2.51 -11.26
C ALA A 6 -4.85 1.47 -10.63
N MET A 7 -4.58 1.61 -9.33
CA MET A 7 -3.75 0.65 -8.61
C MET A 7 -4.36 -0.74 -8.60
N THR A 8 -5.65 -0.84 -8.32
CA THR A 8 -6.37 -2.10 -8.30
C THR A 8 -6.28 -2.80 -9.66
N LYS A 9 -6.48 -2.04 -10.73
CA LYS A 9 -6.49 -2.60 -12.09
C LYS A 9 -5.11 -3.02 -12.55
N LEU A 10 -4.08 -2.18 -12.32
CA LEU A 10 -2.72 -2.43 -12.81
C LEU A 10 -2.07 -3.63 -12.13
N PHE A 11 -2.30 -3.81 -10.85
CA PHE A 11 -1.57 -4.79 -10.05
C PHE A 11 -2.46 -5.87 -9.44
N ASP A 12 -3.74 -5.89 -9.81
CA ASP A 12 -4.70 -6.85 -9.27
C ASP A 12 -4.75 -6.80 -7.74
N LEU A 13 -4.79 -5.60 -7.21
CA LEU A 13 -4.88 -5.39 -5.76
C LEU A 13 -6.34 -5.46 -5.30
N THR A 14 -6.54 -5.97 -4.10
CA THR A 14 -7.83 -5.81 -3.45
C THR A 14 -8.05 -4.34 -3.08
N PRO A 15 -9.29 -3.89 -2.84
CA PRO A 15 -9.54 -2.53 -2.38
C PRO A 15 -8.74 -2.16 -1.12
N ALA A 16 -8.62 -3.09 -0.18
CA ALA A 16 -7.86 -2.87 1.05
C ALA A 16 -6.36 -2.70 0.76
N GLU A 17 -5.83 -3.50 -0.16
CA GLU A 17 -4.42 -3.39 -0.57
C GLU A 17 -4.15 -2.08 -1.28
N ALA A 18 -5.03 -1.69 -2.19
CA ALA A 18 -4.88 -0.42 -2.91
C ALA A 18 -4.95 0.77 -1.95
N ARG A 19 -5.85 0.70 -0.96
CA ARG A 19 -5.96 1.74 0.07
C ARG A 19 -4.68 1.84 0.88
N LEU A 20 -4.12 0.72 1.30
CA LEU A 20 -2.86 0.72 2.05
C LEU A 20 -1.75 1.38 1.24
N ALA A 21 -1.60 1.00 -0.02
CA ALA A 21 -0.59 1.58 -0.90
C ALA A 21 -0.77 3.10 -1.02
N THR A 22 -2.00 3.56 -1.18
CA THR A 22 -2.31 4.99 -1.28
C THR A 22 -1.93 5.74 -0.01
N LEU A 23 -2.24 5.17 1.16
CA LEU A 23 -1.90 5.80 2.45
C LEU A 23 -0.39 5.89 2.65
N LEU A 24 0.34 4.84 2.27
CA LEU A 24 1.81 4.86 2.33
C LEU A 24 2.38 5.95 1.41
N ALA A 25 1.83 6.07 0.20
CA ALA A 25 2.26 7.10 -0.75
C ALA A 25 1.97 8.51 -0.23
N ALA A 26 0.94 8.65 0.61
CA ALA A 26 0.61 9.93 1.23
C ALA A 26 1.54 10.27 2.42
N GLY A 27 2.47 9.38 2.76
CA GLY A 27 3.45 9.62 3.81
C GLY A 27 3.11 9.03 5.17
N GLN A 28 2.04 8.26 5.28
CA GLN A 28 1.70 7.60 6.54
C GLN A 28 2.60 6.41 6.79
N SER A 29 2.99 6.21 8.04
CA SER A 29 3.75 5.03 8.46
C SER A 29 2.82 3.84 8.69
N VAL A 30 3.40 2.64 8.81
CA VAL A 30 2.64 1.44 9.18
C VAL A 30 1.90 1.68 10.50
N GLU A 31 2.57 2.31 11.46
CA GLU A 31 1.97 2.61 12.78
C GLU A 31 0.78 3.56 12.65
N ASP A 32 0.91 4.60 11.84
CA ASP A 32 -0.17 5.55 11.60
C ASP A 32 -1.38 4.87 10.98
N ILE A 33 -1.13 4.04 9.97
CA ILE A 33 -2.19 3.35 9.25
C ILE A 33 -2.91 2.36 10.16
N ALA A 34 -2.15 1.61 10.96
CA ALA A 34 -2.73 0.66 11.91
C ALA A 34 -3.64 1.38 12.90
N ALA A 35 -3.20 2.51 13.44
CA ALA A 35 -4.01 3.30 14.36
C ALA A 35 -5.26 3.85 13.69
N ASN A 36 -5.13 4.40 12.49
CA ASN A 36 -6.25 5.00 11.77
C ASN A 36 -7.31 3.99 11.35
N LEU A 37 -6.88 2.79 10.98
CA LEU A 37 -7.79 1.74 10.54
C LEU A 37 -8.22 0.82 11.68
N GLU A 38 -7.72 1.05 12.89
CA GLU A 38 -8.01 0.24 14.08
C GLU A 38 -7.64 -1.24 13.85
N LEU A 39 -6.49 -1.45 13.22
CA LEU A 39 -5.93 -2.78 12.95
C LEU A 39 -4.57 -2.90 13.63
N SER A 40 -4.11 -4.14 13.83
CA SER A 40 -2.78 -4.36 14.39
C SER A 40 -1.71 -4.03 13.36
N ARG A 41 -0.50 -3.69 13.86
CA ARG A 41 0.66 -3.47 12.98
C ARG A 41 1.00 -4.73 12.21
N GLU A 42 0.84 -5.88 12.83
CA GLU A 42 1.10 -7.16 12.18
C GLU A 42 0.18 -7.35 10.98
N THR A 43 -1.11 -7.04 11.13
CA THR A 43 -2.08 -7.12 10.03
C THR A 43 -1.66 -6.21 8.87
N ILE A 44 -1.25 -4.98 9.18
CA ILE A 44 -0.81 -4.02 8.16
C ILE A 44 0.46 -4.52 7.48
N ARG A 45 1.42 -5.05 8.24
CA ARG A 45 2.66 -5.57 7.66
C ARG A 45 2.42 -6.76 6.75
N ASN A 46 1.50 -7.66 7.14
CA ASN A 46 1.15 -8.80 6.31
C ASN A 46 0.48 -8.35 5.01
N ARG A 47 -0.40 -7.36 5.11
CA ARG A 47 -1.04 -6.77 3.93
C ARG A 47 -0.02 -6.09 3.03
N LEU A 48 0.95 -5.40 3.64
CA LEU A 48 2.04 -4.77 2.89
C LEU A 48 2.87 -5.79 2.12
N LYS A 49 3.18 -6.94 2.73
CA LYS A 49 3.89 -8.01 2.03
C LYS A 49 3.16 -8.44 0.77
N ALA A 50 1.85 -8.57 0.85
CA ALA A 50 1.04 -8.95 -0.31
C ALA A 50 1.10 -7.88 -1.40
N VAL A 51 1.02 -6.61 -1.01
CA VAL A 51 1.12 -5.49 -1.96
C VAL A 51 2.48 -5.46 -2.64
N LEU A 52 3.56 -5.63 -1.87
CA LEU A 52 4.91 -5.65 -2.42
C LEU A 52 5.05 -6.77 -3.45
N ALA A 53 4.56 -7.97 -3.13
CA ALA A 53 4.62 -9.11 -4.04
C ALA A 53 3.86 -8.82 -5.34
N LYS A 54 2.65 -8.26 -5.23
CA LYS A 54 1.80 -7.99 -6.40
C LYS A 54 2.35 -6.87 -7.28
N THR A 55 3.06 -5.91 -6.69
CA THR A 55 3.63 -4.78 -7.44
C THR A 55 5.06 -5.03 -7.91
N GLY A 56 5.64 -6.16 -7.55
CA GLY A 56 7.02 -6.48 -7.93
C GLY A 56 8.05 -5.64 -7.20
N THR A 57 7.69 -5.07 -6.06
CA THR A 57 8.61 -4.29 -5.23
C THR A 57 9.04 -5.11 -4.02
N HIS A 58 10.13 -4.69 -3.37
CA HIS A 58 10.71 -5.44 -2.24
C HIS A 58 10.65 -4.69 -0.93
N ARG A 59 10.54 -3.36 -0.98
CA ARG A 59 10.53 -2.51 0.20
C ARG A 59 9.48 -1.43 0.07
N GLN A 60 9.04 -0.92 1.22
CA GLN A 60 8.07 0.16 1.26
C GLN A 60 8.52 1.37 0.42
N ALA A 61 9.78 1.75 0.50
CA ALA A 61 10.30 2.90 -0.27
C ALA A 61 10.17 2.68 -1.77
N GLU A 62 10.39 1.45 -2.25
CA GLU A 62 10.23 1.12 -3.66
C GLU A 62 8.77 1.23 -4.09
N LEU A 63 7.86 0.77 -3.24
CA LEU A 63 6.42 0.87 -3.50
C LEU A 63 6.00 2.35 -3.61
N VAL A 64 6.43 3.18 -2.67
CA VAL A 64 6.11 4.61 -2.69
C VAL A 64 6.68 5.26 -3.96
N ALA A 65 7.91 4.93 -4.33
CA ALA A 65 8.52 5.45 -5.56
C ALA A 65 7.75 5.01 -6.80
N LEU A 66 7.31 3.75 -6.84
CA LEU A 66 6.50 3.24 -7.95
C LEU A 66 5.21 4.05 -8.07
N MET A 67 4.53 4.28 -6.95
CA MET A 67 3.26 5.00 -6.95
C MET A 67 3.40 6.45 -7.38
N SER A 68 4.53 7.07 -7.10
CA SER A 68 4.77 8.46 -7.52
C SER A 68 4.92 8.60 -9.03
N ARG A 69 5.12 7.49 -9.75
CA ARG A 69 5.24 7.49 -11.20
C ARG A 69 3.94 7.14 -11.93
N LEU A 70 2.90 6.83 -11.18
CA LEU A 70 1.61 6.44 -11.78
C LEU A 70 0.69 7.64 -12.04
#